data_c3ffb6c546356a08ed9cf1d0d3aa5346
#
_entry.id   c3ffb6c546356a08ed9cf1d0d3aa5346
#
_cell.length_a   1.000
_cell.length_b   1.000
_cell.length_c   1.000
_cell.angle_alpha   90.00
_cell.angle_beta   90.00
_cell.angle_gamma   90.00
#
_symmetry.space_group_name_H-M   'P 1'
#
loop_
_entity.id
_entity.type
_entity.pdbx_description
1 polymer ?
#
loop_
_entity_poly.entity_id
_entity_poly.type
_entity_poly.pdbx_seq_one_letter_code
_entity_poly.pdbx_strand_id
1 'polypeptide(L)'
;MKNFYLITLFALFIFSCAKDEPAEEKKMEPETTTPPVVETPDDTTDNNNDPTVAGFLYTSTNGEGINQILKLERLSDGSLVNEVAYATETIGGANTAAGGDAFGDFDSQGAIQIIGDYLLNVNAGGNSISVFSIDRPTGDLTLIGNTDSNGERPVSISFTLKAGSTDQYWVAVGNQWNNPNVQKDGEAIERYPNDEFHALDLTAQDASDENRNLALFSFDATSGALSFEKKLATYVRENGGPTCVVFSDDGTKISVSTWGIAHFGTQNTSLEEQHSSRIYVYDFSNGEVSGERYFEEEGIAGSIGQNWAKDNNSVLHVSNFNLIPTKRDNSLTVLMDNGTEVTKVANYNTVEADDIDEACWTILNPDGDKLYVSSFGANAISIFDIGSDGLVTSTSPVVLKRSDFAPAGDTKDMFITSDNSFMYVIGAF
;
A
#
# COMPACT_ATOMS: atom_id res chain seq x y z
N MET A 1 44.32 27.46 20.70
CA MET A 1 45.03 26.26 21.21
C MET A 1 44.36 25.81 22.50
N LYS A 2 43.55 24.80 22.43
CA LYS A 2 43.20 23.86 23.50
C LYS A 2 42.34 22.77 22.87
N ASN A 3 42.95 21.62 22.64
CA ASN A 3 42.32 20.40 22.16
C ASN A 3 41.44 19.82 23.27
N PHE A 4 40.21 19.54 23.00
CA PHE A 4 39.36 18.68 23.81
C PHE A 4 39.16 17.36 23.05
N TYR A 5 39.72 16.28 23.57
CA TYR A 5 39.40 14.92 23.12
C TYR A 5 38.19 14.42 23.92
N LEU A 6 37.12 14.08 23.22
CA LEU A 6 35.99 13.39 23.82
C LEU A 6 36.20 11.88 23.63
N ILE A 7 36.43 11.16 24.71
CA ILE A 7 36.55 9.71 24.74
C ILE A 7 35.14 9.14 24.93
N THR A 8 34.64 8.49 23.90
CA THR A 8 33.38 7.75 24.00
C THR A 8 33.67 6.35 24.52
N LEU A 9 33.12 6.04 25.68
CA LEU A 9 33.24 4.75 26.35
C LEU A 9 32.18 3.80 25.79
N PHE A 10 32.59 2.78 25.05
CA PHE A 10 31.74 1.68 24.62
C PHE A 10 31.59 0.70 25.80
N ALA A 11 30.39 0.55 26.32
CA ALA A 11 30.05 -0.48 27.30
C ALA A 11 29.62 -1.76 26.58
N LEU A 12 30.48 -2.77 26.61
CA LEU A 12 30.20 -4.11 26.13
C LEU A 12 29.40 -4.84 27.23
N PHE A 13 28.17 -5.18 26.99
CA PHE A 13 27.43 -6.11 27.85
C PHE A 13 27.67 -7.55 27.39
N ILE A 14 28.44 -8.28 28.23
CA ILE A 14 28.62 -9.72 28.07
C ILE A 14 27.56 -10.39 28.93
N PHE A 15 26.61 -11.09 28.33
CA PHE A 15 25.71 -12.01 29.04
C PHE A 15 26.43 -13.34 29.23
N SER A 16 26.74 -13.66 30.48
CA SER A 16 27.22 -14.96 30.92
C SER A 16 26.00 -15.86 31.20
N CYS A 17 25.88 -16.95 30.48
CA CYS A 17 24.98 -18.06 30.83
C CYS A 17 25.62 -18.86 31.98
N ALA A 18 25.03 -18.81 33.14
CA ALA A 18 25.31 -19.78 34.21
C ALA A 18 24.50 -21.05 33.96
N LYS A 19 25.19 -22.19 33.92
CA LYS A 19 24.57 -23.52 33.94
C LYS A 19 24.22 -23.85 35.38
N ASP A 20 22.93 -24.11 35.64
CA ASP A 20 22.52 -24.73 36.90
C ASP A 20 22.61 -26.26 36.74
N GLU A 21 23.32 -26.88 37.69
CA GLU A 21 23.36 -28.34 37.86
C GLU A 21 22.05 -28.82 38.52
N PRO A 22 21.61 -30.03 38.22
CA PRO A 22 20.37 -30.55 38.76
C PRO A 22 20.55 -31.10 40.19
N ALA A 23 19.65 -30.68 41.08
CA ALA A 23 19.53 -31.20 42.44
C ALA A 23 18.98 -32.63 42.45
N GLU A 24 19.59 -33.49 43.30
CA GLU A 24 19.21 -34.90 43.50
C GLU A 24 17.79 -35.08 44.03
N GLU A 25 17.01 -35.91 43.33
CA GLU A 25 15.71 -36.39 43.76
C GLU A 25 15.78 -37.39 44.93
N LYS A 26 15.15 -37.03 46.04
CA LYS A 26 14.84 -37.96 47.12
C LYS A 26 13.60 -38.78 46.78
N LYS A 27 13.81 -40.08 46.57
CA LYS A 27 12.80 -41.12 46.36
C LYS A 27 11.93 -41.26 47.61
N MET A 28 10.63 -41.00 47.54
CA MET A 28 9.63 -41.44 48.53
C MET A 28 8.74 -42.47 47.87
N GLU A 29 8.58 -43.63 48.52
CA GLU A 29 7.67 -44.69 48.13
C GLU A 29 6.19 -44.28 48.27
N PRO A 30 5.30 -44.78 47.45
CA PRO A 30 3.89 -44.40 47.49
C PRO A 30 3.08 -45.26 48.45
N GLU A 31 2.39 -44.63 49.37
CA GLU A 31 1.24 -45.25 50.10
C GLU A 31 0.02 -45.28 49.12
N THR A 32 -0.46 -46.48 48.88
CA THR A 32 -1.68 -46.76 48.14
C THR A 32 -2.92 -46.55 49.05
N THR A 33 -3.63 -45.47 48.82
CA THR A 33 -5.03 -45.37 49.24
C THR A 33 -5.87 -45.01 48.04
N THR A 34 -6.70 -45.93 47.61
CA THR A 34 -7.69 -45.75 46.54
C THR A 34 -8.85 -44.89 47.06
N PRO A 35 -9.13 -43.70 46.54
CA PRO A 35 -10.36 -42.98 46.81
C PRO A 35 -11.52 -43.54 45.96
N PRO A 36 -12.77 -43.42 46.41
CA PRO A 36 -13.92 -43.95 45.68
C PRO A 36 -14.13 -43.22 44.35
N VAL A 37 -14.46 -43.98 43.32
CA VAL A 37 -14.88 -43.47 42.01
C VAL A 37 -16.15 -42.66 42.16
N VAL A 38 -16.04 -41.35 42.05
CA VAL A 38 -17.19 -40.50 41.80
C VAL A 38 -17.35 -40.46 40.29
N GLU A 39 -18.40 -41.13 39.80
CA GLU A 39 -18.84 -40.93 38.42
C GLU A 39 -19.28 -39.48 38.27
N THR A 40 -18.41 -38.64 37.61
CA THR A 40 -18.84 -37.37 37.08
C THR A 40 -19.73 -37.61 35.87
N PRO A 41 -20.85 -36.91 35.74
CA PRO A 41 -21.65 -36.96 34.52
C PRO A 41 -20.78 -36.59 33.32
N ASP A 42 -20.86 -37.42 32.30
CA ASP A 42 -20.27 -37.22 31.00
C ASP A 42 -20.92 -35.97 30.35
N ASP A 43 -20.35 -34.82 30.64
CA ASP A 43 -20.75 -33.56 29.99
C ASP A 43 -19.99 -33.47 28.68
N THR A 44 -20.29 -34.40 27.77
CA THR A 44 -19.85 -34.32 26.35
C THR A 44 -20.73 -33.34 25.59
N THR A 45 -20.69 -32.09 25.97
CA THR A 45 -20.90 -31.00 25.03
C THR A 45 -19.55 -30.50 24.55
N ASP A 46 -18.89 -31.33 23.73
CA ASP A 46 -17.82 -30.89 22.85
C ASP A 46 -18.44 -29.92 21.82
N ASN A 47 -18.66 -28.69 22.25
CA ASN A 47 -18.79 -27.57 21.34
C ASN A 47 -17.37 -27.26 20.85
N ASN A 48 -16.81 -28.12 20.00
CA ASN A 48 -15.64 -27.80 19.19
C ASN A 48 -16.04 -26.71 18.20
N ASN A 49 -16.12 -25.48 18.69
CA ASN A 49 -16.16 -24.26 17.88
C ASN A 49 -14.72 -23.84 17.53
N ASP A 50 -13.88 -24.77 17.15
CA ASP A 50 -12.58 -24.40 16.61
C ASP A 50 -12.79 -23.56 15.34
N PRO A 51 -12.07 -22.43 15.21
CA PRO A 51 -12.22 -21.58 14.05
C PRO A 51 -11.92 -22.36 12.76
N THR A 52 -12.79 -22.22 11.77
CA THR A 52 -12.62 -22.87 10.45
C THR A 52 -12.10 -21.88 9.42
N VAL A 53 -11.44 -22.38 8.37
CA VAL A 53 -10.98 -21.54 7.25
C VAL A 53 -12.20 -20.90 6.59
N ALA A 54 -12.22 -19.56 6.59
CA ALA A 54 -13.28 -18.72 6.04
C ALA A 54 -12.86 -17.97 4.76
N GLY A 55 -11.59 -18.06 4.37
CA GLY A 55 -11.07 -17.45 3.15
C GLY A 55 -9.55 -17.37 3.15
N PHE A 56 -9.03 -16.64 2.18
CA PHE A 56 -7.59 -16.46 1.99
C PHE A 56 -7.26 -14.98 1.84
N LEU A 57 -6.13 -14.57 2.41
CA LEU A 57 -5.56 -13.25 2.26
C LEU A 57 -4.24 -13.38 1.48
N TYR A 58 -3.99 -12.41 0.60
CA TYR A 58 -2.76 -12.35 -0.18
C TYR A 58 -2.08 -11.01 0.01
N THR A 59 -0.75 -11.03 0.12
CA THR A 59 0.10 -9.84 0.11
C THR A 59 1.38 -10.10 -0.65
N SER A 60 2.04 -9.05 -1.13
CA SER A 60 3.32 -9.14 -1.83
C SER A 60 4.46 -8.74 -0.90
N THR A 61 5.60 -9.44 -1.00
CA THR A 61 6.79 -9.11 -0.22
C THR A 61 7.46 -7.83 -0.71
N ASN A 62 7.36 -7.56 -2.02
CA ASN A 62 7.98 -6.42 -2.69
C ASN A 62 9.46 -6.21 -2.32
N GLY A 63 10.16 -7.29 -1.97
CA GLY A 63 11.53 -7.26 -1.47
C GLY A 63 12.58 -7.14 -2.58
N GLU A 64 13.83 -7.06 -2.17
CA GLU A 64 15.02 -6.86 -3.03
C GLU A 64 15.29 -8.03 -3.99
N GLY A 65 14.91 -9.23 -3.60
CA GLY A 65 15.11 -10.43 -4.40
C GLY A 65 13.92 -10.75 -5.29
N ILE A 66 13.73 -12.03 -5.50
CA ILE A 66 12.53 -12.52 -6.20
C ILE A 66 11.30 -12.15 -5.37
N ASN A 67 10.40 -11.42 -5.99
CA ASN A 67 9.15 -11.05 -5.37
C ASN A 67 8.28 -12.28 -5.11
N GLN A 68 7.52 -12.28 -4.03
CA GLN A 68 6.67 -13.39 -3.63
C GLN A 68 5.29 -12.89 -3.24
N ILE A 69 4.29 -13.70 -3.53
CA ILE A 69 2.96 -13.54 -2.97
C ILE A 69 2.84 -14.44 -1.76
N LEU A 70 2.55 -13.87 -0.61
CA LEU A 70 2.24 -14.61 0.61
C LEU A 70 0.74 -14.86 0.66
N LYS A 71 0.35 -16.13 0.77
CA LYS A 71 -1.01 -16.56 1.07
C LYS A 71 -1.12 -16.86 2.55
N LEU A 72 -2.15 -16.36 3.20
CA LEU A 72 -2.52 -16.72 4.57
C LEU A 72 -3.96 -17.25 4.57
N GLU A 73 -4.22 -18.28 5.36
CA GLU A 73 -5.57 -18.74 5.63
C GLU A 73 -6.20 -17.85 6.69
N ARG A 74 -7.36 -17.27 6.37
CA ARG A 74 -8.17 -16.52 7.30
C ARG A 74 -9.20 -17.44 7.95
N LEU A 75 -9.16 -17.55 9.26
CA LEU A 75 -10.13 -18.29 10.03
C LEU A 75 -11.41 -17.48 10.28
N SER A 76 -12.46 -18.16 10.72
CA SER A 76 -13.78 -17.57 10.99
C SER A 76 -13.77 -16.55 12.13
N ASP A 77 -12.78 -16.58 13.01
CA ASP A 77 -12.54 -15.60 14.07
C ASP A 77 -11.67 -14.42 13.65
N GLY A 78 -11.24 -14.38 12.38
CA GLY A 78 -10.38 -13.35 11.81
C GLY A 78 -8.88 -13.60 11.96
N SER A 79 -8.46 -14.61 12.70
CA SER A 79 -7.04 -14.95 12.82
C SER A 79 -6.46 -15.44 11.49
N LEU A 80 -5.15 -15.20 11.29
CA LEU A 80 -4.41 -15.61 10.09
C LEU A 80 -3.43 -16.72 10.46
N VAL A 81 -3.42 -17.78 9.66
CA VAL A 81 -2.58 -18.98 9.87
C VAL A 81 -2.03 -19.49 8.54
N ASN A 82 -1.14 -20.45 8.58
CA ASN A 82 -0.68 -21.23 7.43
C ASN A 82 -0.16 -20.38 6.25
N GLU A 83 0.87 -19.56 6.53
CA GLU A 83 1.53 -18.76 5.49
C GLU A 83 2.24 -19.66 4.47
N VAL A 84 1.99 -19.37 3.19
CA VAL A 84 2.66 -20.03 2.06
C VAL A 84 3.11 -18.96 1.06
N ALA A 85 4.37 -19.05 0.60
CA ALA A 85 4.96 -18.11 -0.36
C ALA A 85 4.98 -18.69 -1.77
N TYR A 86 4.59 -17.87 -2.77
CA TYR A 86 4.61 -18.18 -4.19
C TYR A 86 5.48 -17.18 -4.93
N ALA A 87 6.56 -17.68 -5.58
CA ALA A 87 7.50 -16.83 -6.30
C ALA A 87 6.88 -16.25 -7.58
N THR A 88 7.15 -14.97 -7.85
CA THR A 88 6.81 -14.32 -9.12
C THR A 88 7.84 -14.59 -10.21
N GLU A 89 9.00 -15.16 -9.86
CA GLU A 89 10.16 -15.38 -10.74
C GLU A 89 10.80 -14.08 -11.28
N THR A 90 10.48 -12.94 -10.68
CA THR A 90 11.03 -11.63 -11.05
C THR A 90 11.29 -10.78 -9.81
N ILE A 91 11.95 -9.64 -9.97
CA ILE A 91 12.44 -8.81 -8.86
C ILE A 91 11.31 -7.93 -8.31
N GLY A 92 11.23 -7.82 -6.99
CA GLY A 92 10.32 -6.92 -6.27
C GLY A 92 10.67 -5.44 -6.40
N GLY A 93 10.23 -4.64 -5.45
CA GLY A 93 10.34 -3.19 -5.55
C GLY A 93 11.54 -2.58 -4.87
N ALA A 94 12.10 -3.21 -3.84
CA ALA A 94 13.18 -2.63 -3.08
C ALA A 94 14.46 -2.49 -3.92
N ASN A 95 15.19 -1.41 -3.66
CA ASN A 95 16.43 -1.14 -4.33
C ASN A 95 17.62 -1.71 -3.54
N THR A 96 18.20 -2.82 -4.03
CA THR A 96 19.36 -3.46 -3.39
C THR A 96 20.56 -2.54 -3.23
N ALA A 97 20.75 -1.61 -4.15
CA ALA A 97 21.83 -0.62 -4.08
C ALA A 97 21.62 0.38 -2.94
N ALA A 98 20.41 0.55 -2.48
CA ALA A 98 20.07 1.42 -1.37
C ALA A 98 20.26 0.77 0.01
N GLY A 99 20.62 -0.50 0.04
CA GLY A 99 20.85 -1.21 1.31
C GLY A 99 19.58 -1.67 2.01
N GLY A 100 18.54 -1.96 1.24
CA GLY A 100 17.24 -2.41 1.75
C GLY A 100 16.45 -1.28 2.42
N ASP A 101 15.21 -1.51 2.65
CA ASP A 101 14.26 -0.66 3.34
C ASP A 101 13.85 0.64 2.61
N ALA A 102 13.41 1.63 3.37
CA ALA A 102 12.68 2.83 2.96
C ALA A 102 13.26 3.64 1.77
N PHE A 103 14.48 3.41 1.36
CA PHE A 103 15.12 4.17 0.28
C PHE A 103 14.87 3.63 -1.11
N GLY A 104 14.19 2.55 -1.23
CA GLY A 104 13.81 1.96 -2.51
C GLY A 104 12.32 1.69 -2.59
N ASP A 105 11.60 2.05 -1.56
CA ASP A 105 10.16 1.87 -1.50
C ASP A 105 9.46 2.74 -2.54
N PHE A 106 8.59 2.09 -3.27
CA PHE A 106 7.67 2.76 -4.17
C PHE A 106 6.31 2.81 -3.47
N ASP A 107 6.13 3.84 -2.64
CA ASP A 107 4.88 4.06 -1.95
C ASP A 107 3.76 4.20 -2.96
N SER A 108 2.80 3.28 -2.88
CA SER A 108 1.73 3.19 -3.85
C SER A 108 0.56 2.36 -3.31
N GLN A 109 -0.60 2.58 -3.88
CA GLN A 109 -1.81 1.81 -3.59
C GLN A 109 -2.23 0.98 -4.79
N GLY A 110 -2.70 -0.25 -4.53
CA GLY A 110 -3.23 -1.11 -5.57
C GLY A 110 -2.19 -1.98 -6.27
N ALA A 111 -1.09 -2.34 -5.60
CA ALA A 111 -0.04 -3.19 -6.15
C ALA A 111 -0.50 -4.61 -6.50
N ILE A 112 -1.55 -5.10 -5.84
CA ILE A 112 -2.11 -6.45 -5.99
C ILE A 112 -3.62 -6.36 -6.21
N GLN A 113 -4.14 -7.12 -7.18
CA GLN A 113 -5.57 -7.16 -7.52
C GLN A 113 -6.05 -8.57 -7.81
N ILE A 114 -7.31 -8.86 -7.50
CA ILE A 114 -7.96 -10.12 -7.84
C ILE A 114 -9.06 -9.87 -8.85
N ILE A 115 -8.97 -10.56 -9.99
CA ILE A 115 -9.96 -10.49 -11.08
C ILE A 115 -10.44 -11.90 -11.36
N GLY A 116 -11.70 -12.20 -11.01
CA GLY A 116 -12.21 -13.55 -11.12
C GLY A 116 -11.34 -14.53 -10.33
N ASP A 117 -10.88 -15.61 -10.94
CA ASP A 117 -10.02 -16.62 -10.31
C ASP A 117 -8.52 -16.35 -10.53
N TYR A 118 -8.15 -15.09 -10.71
CA TYR A 118 -6.76 -14.70 -10.94
C TYR A 118 -6.33 -13.58 -10.02
N LEU A 119 -5.04 -13.63 -9.66
CA LEU A 119 -4.35 -12.58 -8.91
C LEU A 119 -3.31 -11.93 -9.82
N LEU A 120 -3.35 -10.61 -9.92
CA LEU A 120 -2.38 -9.79 -10.62
C LEU A 120 -1.52 -9.04 -9.60
N ASN A 121 -0.21 -8.99 -9.82
CA ASN A 121 0.71 -8.30 -8.94
C ASN A 121 1.77 -7.55 -9.75
N VAL A 122 2.09 -6.31 -9.35
CA VAL A 122 3.21 -5.56 -9.93
C VAL A 122 4.54 -6.04 -9.34
N ASN A 123 5.58 -5.99 -10.17
CA ASN A 123 6.96 -6.23 -9.78
C ASN A 123 7.78 -5.01 -10.22
N ALA A 124 7.91 -4.04 -9.33
CA ALA A 124 8.48 -2.74 -9.67
C ALA A 124 9.93 -2.87 -10.15
N GLY A 125 10.77 -3.66 -9.47
CA GLY A 125 12.16 -3.90 -9.87
C GLY A 125 12.29 -4.72 -11.16
N GLY A 126 11.30 -5.54 -11.48
CA GLY A 126 11.27 -6.38 -12.68
C GLY A 126 10.51 -5.78 -13.86
N ASN A 127 9.97 -4.57 -13.74
CA ASN A 127 9.19 -3.87 -14.77
C ASN A 127 8.07 -4.75 -15.37
N SER A 128 7.37 -5.51 -14.53
CA SER A 128 6.43 -6.52 -15.01
C SER A 128 5.20 -6.67 -14.09
N ILE A 129 4.18 -7.33 -14.65
CA ILE A 129 2.99 -7.76 -13.93
C ILE A 129 2.97 -9.28 -13.94
N SER A 130 2.92 -9.92 -12.77
CA SER A 130 2.69 -11.35 -12.61
C SER A 130 1.19 -11.65 -12.61
N VAL A 131 0.81 -12.73 -13.26
CA VAL A 131 -0.55 -13.29 -13.21
C VAL A 131 -0.48 -14.68 -12.61
N PHE A 132 -1.27 -14.92 -11.56
CA PHE A 132 -1.46 -16.23 -10.95
C PHE A 132 -2.90 -16.69 -11.09
N SER A 133 -3.13 -17.96 -11.33
CA SER A 133 -4.45 -18.56 -11.10
C SER A 133 -4.61 -18.94 -9.62
N ILE A 134 -5.82 -18.82 -9.10
CA ILE A 134 -6.20 -19.14 -7.72
C ILE A 134 -7.02 -20.43 -7.72
N ASP A 135 -6.55 -21.47 -7.03
CA ASP A 135 -7.40 -22.61 -6.69
C ASP A 135 -8.36 -22.21 -5.54
N ARG A 136 -9.58 -21.93 -5.84
CA ARG A 136 -10.56 -21.40 -4.87
C ARG A 136 -10.75 -22.26 -3.62
N PRO A 137 -10.77 -23.60 -3.69
CA PRO A 137 -10.87 -24.44 -2.50
C PRO A 137 -9.71 -24.32 -1.51
N THR A 138 -8.50 -24.15 -2.00
CA THR A 138 -7.27 -24.15 -1.17
C THR A 138 -6.61 -22.76 -1.06
N GLY A 139 -7.00 -21.84 -1.92
CA GLY A 139 -6.34 -20.53 -2.07
C GLY A 139 -4.95 -20.61 -2.70
N ASP A 140 -4.51 -21.78 -3.16
CA ASP A 140 -3.18 -21.95 -3.73
C ASP A 140 -3.03 -21.23 -5.06
N LEU A 141 -1.82 -20.73 -5.30
CA LEU A 141 -1.49 -19.94 -6.48
C LEU A 141 -0.64 -20.77 -7.45
N THR A 142 -0.92 -20.59 -8.74
CA THR A 142 -0.06 -21.09 -9.82
C THR A 142 0.29 -19.95 -10.75
N LEU A 143 1.59 -19.65 -10.90
CA LEU A 143 2.06 -18.61 -11.80
C LEU A 143 1.71 -18.98 -13.26
N ILE A 144 0.97 -18.10 -13.93
CA ILE A 144 0.66 -18.18 -15.35
C ILE A 144 1.81 -17.59 -16.18
N GLY A 145 2.33 -16.43 -15.74
CA GLY A 145 3.45 -15.77 -16.37
C GLY A 145 3.62 -14.31 -15.93
N ASN A 146 4.66 -13.69 -16.48
CA ASN A 146 5.00 -12.29 -16.31
C ASN A 146 4.83 -11.55 -17.64
N THR A 147 4.17 -10.39 -17.59
CA THR A 147 3.99 -9.50 -18.74
C THR A 147 4.73 -8.20 -18.48
N ASP A 148 5.49 -7.70 -19.49
CA ASP A 148 6.15 -6.40 -19.41
C ASP A 148 5.12 -5.28 -19.13
N SER A 149 5.44 -4.40 -18.18
CA SER A 149 4.53 -3.29 -17.79
C SER A 149 4.48 -2.17 -18.83
N ASN A 150 5.35 -2.20 -19.84
CA ASN A 150 5.49 -1.17 -20.86
C ASN A 150 5.84 0.23 -20.31
N GLY A 151 6.52 0.24 -19.20
CA GLY A 151 7.10 1.38 -18.52
C GLY A 151 8.11 0.89 -17.52
N GLU A 152 8.53 1.75 -16.61
CA GLU A 152 9.44 1.36 -15.53
C GLU A 152 8.74 1.48 -14.19
N ARG A 153 9.00 0.48 -13.36
CA ARG A 153 8.53 0.43 -11.97
C ARG A 153 7.01 0.54 -11.86
N PRO A 154 6.27 -0.48 -12.33
CA PRO A 154 4.84 -0.57 -12.11
C PRO A 154 4.56 -0.63 -10.60
N VAL A 155 3.61 0.16 -10.13
CA VAL A 155 3.31 0.29 -8.70
C VAL A 155 1.83 0.10 -8.37
N SER A 156 0.94 0.31 -9.33
CA SER A 156 -0.50 0.29 -9.09
C SER A 156 -1.25 -0.33 -10.25
N ILE A 157 -2.23 -1.17 -9.93
CA ILE A 157 -3.14 -1.82 -10.87
C ILE A 157 -4.57 -1.44 -10.51
N SER A 158 -5.35 -1.07 -11.51
CA SER A 158 -6.80 -0.97 -11.40
C SER A 158 -7.46 -1.61 -12.61
N PHE A 159 -8.71 -2.05 -12.48
CA PHE A 159 -9.39 -2.73 -13.57
C PHE A 159 -10.87 -2.38 -13.63
N THR A 160 -11.45 -2.55 -14.81
CA THR A 160 -12.89 -2.47 -15.04
C THR A 160 -13.34 -3.49 -16.09
N LEU A 161 -14.57 -3.95 -15.98
CA LEU A 161 -15.14 -4.88 -16.95
C LEU A 161 -15.32 -4.19 -18.29
N LYS A 162 -14.96 -4.85 -19.40
CA LYS A 162 -15.22 -4.32 -20.74
C LYS A 162 -16.72 -4.30 -21.00
N ALA A 163 -17.20 -3.21 -21.60
CA ALA A 163 -18.62 -3.06 -21.90
C ALA A 163 -19.17 -4.24 -22.69
N GLY A 164 -20.23 -4.85 -22.18
CA GLY A 164 -20.90 -6.00 -22.81
C GLY A 164 -20.19 -7.35 -22.64
N SER A 165 -19.11 -7.41 -21.86
CA SER A 165 -18.43 -8.66 -21.50
C SER A 165 -18.78 -9.12 -20.09
N THR A 166 -18.49 -10.39 -19.79
CA THR A 166 -18.58 -11.00 -18.47
C THR A 166 -17.22 -11.44 -17.93
N ASP A 167 -16.21 -11.47 -18.79
CA ASP A 167 -14.90 -12.11 -18.55
C ASP A 167 -13.71 -11.34 -19.16
N GLN A 168 -13.97 -10.28 -19.92
CA GLN A 168 -12.93 -9.42 -20.50
C GLN A 168 -12.84 -8.11 -19.73
N TYR A 169 -11.63 -7.76 -19.30
CA TYR A 169 -11.38 -6.58 -18.49
C TYR A 169 -10.40 -5.64 -19.17
N TRP A 170 -10.54 -4.36 -18.91
CA TRP A 170 -9.48 -3.39 -19.03
C TRP A 170 -8.68 -3.36 -17.73
N VAL A 171 -7.36 -3.39 -17.84
CA VAL A 171 -6.46 -3.27 -16.71
C VAL A 171 -5.55 -2.08 -16.97
N ALA A 172 -5.57 -1.11 -16.07
CA ALA A 172 -4.72 0.07 -16.11
C ALA A 172 -3.57 -0.11 -15.11
N VAL A 173 -2.36 0.20 -15.52
CA VAL A 173 -1.13 0.05 -14.73
C VAL A 173 -0.40 1.38 -14.68
N GLY A 174 -0.11 1.87 -13.48
CA GLY A 174 0.73 3.03 -13.26
C GLY A 174 2.19 2.64 -13.17
N ASN A 175 3.01 3.16 -14.07
CA ASN A 175 4.47 3.00 -14.06
C ASN A 175 5.10 4.28 -13.49
N GLN A 176 5.68 4.18 -12.30
CA GLN A 176 6.18 5.33 -11.55
C GLN A 176 7.53 5.83 -12.08
N TRP A 177 8.33 4.93 -12.63
CA TRP A 177 9.73 5.10 -13.02
C TRP A 177 10.63 5.27 -11.79
N ASN A 178 10.74 6.46 -11.22
CA ASN A 178 11.52 6.73 -10.03
C ASN A 178 10.68 7.48 -8.99
N ASN A 179 10.94 7.19 -7.71
CA ASN A 179 10.40 7.97 -6.62
C ASN A 179 11.35 9.15 -6.31
N PRO A 180 11.02 10.38 -6.70
CA PRO A 180 11.90 11.53 -6.51
C PRO A 180 12.02 11.98 -5.05
N ASN A 181 11.18 11.46 -4.16
CA ASN A 181 11.15 11.90 -2.76
C ASN A 181 12.03 11.08 -1.83
N VAL A 182 12.67 10.05 -2.33
CA VAL A 182 13.59 9.21 -1.54
C VAL A 182 14.97 9.84 -1.40
N GLN A 183 15.12 11.11 -1.73
CA GLN A 183 16.39 11.81 -1.57
C GLN A 183 16.61 12.23 -0.13
N LYS A 184 17.61 11.65 0.49
CA LYS A 184 18.23 12.14 1.72
C LYS A 184 19.59 12.74 1.41
N ASP A 185 19.81 13.99 1.81
CA ASP A 185 21.11 14.65 2.02
C ASP A 185 22.33 13.97 1.36
N GLY A 186 22.37 13.89 0.06
CA GLY A 186 23.50 13.33 -0.70
C GLY A 186 23.59 11.79 -0.66
N GLU A 187 23.07 11.10 0.33
CA GLU A 187 23.16 9.63 0.40
C GLU A 187 22.25 8.93 -0.60
N ALA A 188 21.06 9.44 -0.82
CA ALA A 188 20.14 8.86 -1.80
C ALA A 188 20.61 9.06 -3.24
N ILE A 189 21.38 10.10 -3.50
CA ILE A 189 21.99 10.42 -4.79
C ILE A 189 22.93 9.31 -5.23
N GLU A 190 23.74 8.77 -4.34
CA GLU A 190 24.65 7.68 -4.64
C GLU A 190 23.94 6.34 -4.91
N ARG A 191 22.72 6.19 -4.42
CA ARG A 191 21.94 4.96 -4.52
C ARG A 191 21.17 4.83 -5.82
N TYR A 192 20.85 5.96 -6.43
CA TYR A 192 20.20 6.02 -7.73
C TYR A 192 21.19 6.58 -8.74
N PRO A 193 21.93 5.74 -9.45
CA PRO A 193 22.94 6.19 -10.43
C PRO A 193 22.31 6.91 -11.64
N ASN A 194 21.02 7.01 -11.70
CA ASN A 194 20.32 7.77 -12.73
C ASN A 194 20.29 9.23 -12.32
N ASP A 195 20.85 10.06 -13.18
CA ASP A 195 21.03 11.51 -13.02
C ASP A 195 19.78 12.30 -12.67
N GLU A 196 18.63 11.68 -12.68
CA GLU A 196 17.33 12.29 -12.42
C GLU A 196 17.14 12.79 -11.01
N PHE A 197 17.71 12.07 -10.06
CA PHE A 197 17.71 12.51 -8.68
C PHE A 197 18.80 13.52 -8.37
N HIS A 198 19.84 13.55 -9.20
CA HIS A 198 20.96 14.47 -9.03
C HIS A 198 20.65 15.89 -9.43
N ALA A 199 19.68 16.00 -10.28
CA ALA A 199 19.32 17.29 -10.77
C ALA A 199 17.82 17.41 -10.62
N LEU A 200 17.39 18.07 -9.59
CA LEU A 200 16.37 19.06 -9.81
C LEU A 200 16.92 20.03 -10.86
N ASP A 201 17.28 19.52 -12.05
CA ASP A 201 17.48 20.35 -13.19
C ASP A 201 16.10 20.77 -13.67
N LEU A 202 15.65 21.88 -13.10
CA LEU A 202 14.36 22.47 -13.40
C LEU A 202 14.17 22.70 -14.90
N THR A 203 15.25 22.75 -15.68
CA THR A 203 15.18 22.95 -17.14
C THR A 203 14.73 21.69 -17.90
N ALA A 204 14.81 20.52 -17.30
CA ALA A 204 14.38 19.25 -17.89
C ALA A 204 13.06 18.72 -17.26
N GLN A 205 12.45 19.45 -16.34
CA GLN A 205 11.32 18.99 -15.54
C GLN A 205 10.02 18.84 -16.34
N ASP A 206 9.82 19.65 -17.35
CA ASP A 206 8.65 19.59 -18.23
C ASP A 206 8.69 18.42 -19.21
N ALA A 207 9.82 17.68 -19.29
CA ALA A 207 9.92 16.57 -20.20
C ALA A 207 9.07 15.39 -19.73
N SER A 208 8.06 15.05 -20.51
CA SER A 208 7.36 13.78 -20.37
C SER A 208 8.31 12.64 -20.72
N ASP A 209 8.30 11.56 -19.92
CA ASP A 209 9.05 10.36 -20.21
C ASP A 209 8.10 9.20 -20.47
N GLU A 210 8.39 8.44 -21.52
CA GLU A 210 7.57 7.27 -21.87
C GLU A 210 7.60 6.17 -20.84
N ASN A 211 8.57 6.16 -19.93
CA ASN A 211 8.69 5.19 -18.86
C ASN A 211 7.80 5.55 -17.65
N ARG A 212 7.46 6.84 -17.47
CA ARG A 212 6.42 7.31 -16.54
C ARG A 212 5.09 7.38 -17.24
N ASN A 213 4.28 6.38 -17.09
CA ASN A 213 3.08 6.29 -17.89
C ASN A 213 1.92 5.60 -17.18
N LEU A 214 0.76 5.76 -17.77
CA LEU A 214 -0.43 4.95 -17.56
C LEU A 214 -0.55 3.99 -18.74
N ALA A 215 -0.27 2.71 -18.50
CA ALA A 215 -0.37 1.66 -19.51
C ALA A 215 -1.73 0.94 -19.42
N LEU A 216 -2.30 0.60 -20.56
CA LEU A 216 -3.55 -0.16 -20.67
C LEU A 216 -3.28 -1.56 -21.20
N PHE A 217 -3.92 -2.53 -20.57
CA PHE A 217 -3.91 -3.94 -20.93
C PHE A 217 -5.33 -4.46 -21.10
N SER A 218 -5.44 -5.52 -21.88
CA SER A 218 -6.61 -6.39 -21.96
C SER A 218 -6.36 -7.63 -21.11
N PHE A 219 -7.31 -7.98 -20.26
CA PHE A 219 -7.24 -9.19 -19.45
C PHE A 219 -8.41 -10.10 -19.71
N ASP A 220 -8.14 -11.39 -19.98
CA ASP A 220 -9.13 -12.44 -20.19
C ASP A 220 -9.21 -13.32 -18.92
N ALA A 221 -10.29 -13.19 -18.17
CA ALA A 221 -10.52 -13.95 -16.93
C ALA A 221 -10.94 -15.41 -17.17
N THR A 222 -11.00 -15.89 -18.41
CA THR A 222 -11.19 -17.31 -18.70
C THR A 222 -9.86 -18.05 -18.87
N SER A 223 -8.82 -17.35 -19.29
CA SER A 223 -7.49 -17.92 -19.58
C SER A 223 -6.36 -17.38 -18.70
N GLY A 224 -6.57 -16.24 -18.03
CA GLY A 224 -5.52 -15.50 -17.32
C GLY A 224 -4.58 -14.73 -18.25
N ALA A 225 -4.91 -14.57 -19.53
CA ALA A 225 -4.07 -13.86 -20.47
C ALA A 225 -4.13 -12.35 -20.24
N LEU A 226 -2.97 -11.73 -19.99
CA LEU A 226 -2.78 -10.29 -19.91
C LEU A 226 -2.01 -9.81 -21.14
N SER A 227 -2.56 -8.87 -21.88
CA SER A 227 -1.98 -8.37 -23.14
C SER A 227 -1.93 -6.85 -23.15
N PHE A 228 -0.76 -6.28 -23.47
CA PHE A 228 -0.60 -4.84 -23.62
C PHE A 228 -1.40 -4.32 -24.83
N GLU A 229 -2.07 -3.21 -24.62
CA GLU A 229 -2.84 -2.52 -25.68
C GLU A 229 -2.15 -1.23 -26.12
N LYS A 230 -1.92 -0.32 -25.18
CA LYS A 230 -1.30 1.00 -25.44
C LYS A 230 -0.91 1.73 -24.17
N LYS A 231 -0.15 2.80 -24.32
CA LYS A 231 0.01 3.83 -23.29
C LYS A 231 -1.13 4.84 -23.42
N LEU A 232 -1.82 5.14 -22.33
CA LEU A 232 -2.93 6.09 -22.27
C LEU A 232 -2.43 7.52 -22.03
N ALA A 233 -1.42 7.67 -21.16
CA ALA A 233 -0.82 8.96 -20.80
C ALA A 233 0.65 8.76 -20.40
N THR A 234 1.43 9.84 -20.51
CA THR A 234 2.78 9.95 -19.97
C THR A 234 2.85 11.17 -19.06
N TYR A 235 3.72 11.12 -18.05
CA TYR A 235 3.75 12.15 -17.02
C TYR A 235 5.05 12.91 -17.03
N VAL A 236 4.96 14.19 -16.69
CA VAL A 236 6.11 15.08 -16.59
C VAL A 236 6.89 14.80 -15.32
N ARG A 237 8.20 14.97 -15.38
CA ARG A 237 9.13 14.65 -14.30
C ARG A 237 8.83 15.43 -13.02
N GLU A 238 8.51 16.70 -13.12
CA GLU A 238 8.29 17.59 -11.98
C GLU A 238 7.14 17.17 -11.06
N ASN A 239 6.15 16.47 -11.59
CA ASN A 239 5.03 15.97 -10.79
C ASN A 239 5.22 14.52 -10.33
N GLY A 240 6.37 13.93 -10.61
CA GLY A 240 6.64 12.54 -10.32
C GLY A 240 5.81 11.57 -11.16
N GLY A 241 6.01 10.29 -10.94
CA GLY A 241 5.24 9.24 -11.59
C GLY A 241 3.98 8.85 -10.82
N PRO A 242 3.15 7.99 -11.40
CA PRO A 242 1.97 7.45 -10.74
C PRO A 242 2.26 6.79 -9.39
N THR A 243 1.40 7.01 -8.42
CA THR A 243 1.40 6.34 -7.12
C THR A 243 0.17 5.45 -6.95
N CYS A 244 -0.97 5.88 -7.49
CA CYS A 244 -2.19 5.10 -7.48
C CYS A 244 -2.97 5.34 -8.77
N VAL A 245 -3.52 4.27 -9.30
CA VAL A 245 -4.45 4.28 -10.44
C VAL A 245 -5.75 3.66 -9.97
N VAL A 246 -6.87 4.33 -10.20
CA VAL A 246 -8.18 3.78 -9.82
C VAL A 246 -9.26 4.12 -10.84
N PHE A 247 -9.95 3.08 -11.33
CA PHE A 247 -11.19 3.26 -12.08
C PHE A 247 -12.32 3.67 -11.13
N SER A 248 -13.24 4.50 -11.61
CA SER A 248 -14.52 4.67 -10.96
C SER A 248 -15.32 3.37 -10.98
N ASP A 249 -16.27 3.18 -10.04
CA ASP A 249 -17.06 1.96 -9.94
C ASP A 249 -17.82 1.63 -11.22
N ASP A 250 -18.27 2.65 -11.97
CA ASP A 250 -18.94 2.49 -13.25
C ASP A 250 -18.00 2.32 -14.45
N GLY A 251 -16.68 2.37 -14.21
CA GLY A 251 -15.63 2.23 -15.22
C GLY A 251 -15.58 3.34 -16.26
N THR A 252 -16.24 4.49 -16.01
CA THR A 252 -16.28 5.60 -16.98
C THR A 252 -15.18 6.62 -16.79
N LYS A 253 -14.44 6.54 -15.68
CA LYS A 253 -13.31 7.42 -15.36
C LYS A 253 -12.12 6.63 -14.83
N ILE A 254 -10.94 7.21 -15.04
CA ILE A 254 -9.68 6.79 -14.39
C ILE A 254 -9.12 8.00 -13.65
N SER A 255 -8.72 7.79 -12.41
CA SER A 255 -7.94 8.76 -11.66
C SER A 255 -6.53 8.23 -11.44
N VAL A 256 -5.54 9.13 -11.51
CA VAL A 256 -4.12 8.84 -11.27
C VAL A 256 -3.56 9.91 -10.35
N SER A 257 -3.10 9.53 -9.18
CA SER A 257 -2.27 10.40 -8.34
C SER A 257 -0.80 10.25 -8.73
N THR A 258 -0.04 11.34 -8.63
CA THR A 258 1.40 11.35 -8.82
C THR A 258 2.10 11.76 -7.53
N TRP A 259 3.37 11.38 -7.43
CA TRP A 259 4.14 11.56 -6.21
C TRP A 259 4.51 13.02 -5.90
N GLY A 260 4.62 13.88 -6.93
CA GLY A 260 5.22 15.19 -6.78
C GLY A 260 6.73 15.13 -6.58
N ILE A 261 7.34 16.24 -6.20
CA ILE A 261 8.75 16.32 -5.80
C ILE A 261 8.85 17.07 -4.48
N ALA A 262 9.39 16.42 -3.48
CA ALA A 262 9.78 17.01 -2.21
C ALA A 262 11.02 16.30 -1.70
N HIS A 263 11.85 16.99 -0.91
CA HIS A 263 13.02 16.36 -0.31
C HIS A 263 12.60 15.69 0.99
N PHE A 264 12.64 14.37 1.00
CA PHE A 264 12.39 13.58 2.19
C PHE A 264 13.47 13.84 3.25
N GLY A 265 13.06 14.16 4.45
CA GLY A 265 13.96 14.32 5.60
C GLY A 265 14.69 15.68 5.71
N THR A 266 14.52 16.58 4.75
CA THR A 266 14.96 17.96 4.89
C THR A 266 13.76 18.83 5.29
N GLN A 267 13.61 19.10 6.58
CA GLN A 267 12.55 19.95 7.11
C GLN A 267 12.61 21.40 6.61
N ASN A 268 13.55 21.72 5.75
CA ASN A 268 13.86 23.06 5.28
C ASN A 268 13.82 23.20 3.75
N THR A 269 13.22 22.25 3.03
CA THR A 269 13.04 22.44 1.58
C THR A 269 12.15 23.66 1.36
N SER A 270 12.65 24.64 0.64
CA SER A 270 11.84 25.79 0.28
C SER A 270 10.69 25.35 -0.61
N LEU A 271 9.58 26.06 -0.58
CA LEU A 271 8.45 25.79 -1.48
C LEU A 271 8.86 25.86 -2.96
N GLU A 272 9.92 26.61 -3.27
CA GLU A 272 10.48 26.78 -4.62
C GLU A 272 11.21 25.52 -5.13
N GLU A 273 11.64 24.64 -4.21
CA GLU A 273 12.30 23.36 -4.53
C GLU A 273 11.33 22.16 -4.52
N GLN A 274 10.05 22.44 -4.36
CA GLN A 274 9.01 21.44 -4.31
C GLN A 274 8.11 21.55 -5.52
N HIS A 275 7.69 20.42 -6.04
CA HIS A 275 6.64 20.34 -7.05
C HIS A 275 5.47 19.54 -6.50
N SER A 276 4.31 20.10 -6.63
CA SER A 276 3.09 19.49 -6.13
C SER A 276 2.79 18.17 -6.85
N SER A 277 2.18 17.27 -6.12
CA SER A 277 1.48 16.14 -6.73
C SER A 277 0.37 16.64 -7.64
N ARG A 278 0.12 15.90 -8.72
CA ARG A 278 -1.10 16.06 -9.53
C ARG A 278 -2.01 14.87 -9.35
N ILE A 279 -3.28 15.15 -9.20
CA ILE A 279 -4.33 14.13 -9.23
C ILE A 279 -5.08 14.30 -10.54
N TYR A 280 -4.73 13.46 -11.52
CA TYR A 280 -5.33 13.46 -12.85
C TYR A 280 -6.65 12.72 -12.83
N VAL A 281 -7.59 13.20 -13.62
CA VAL A 281 -8.84 12.50 -13.95
C VAL A 281 -9.02 12.50 -15.45
N TYR A 282 -9.33 11.34 -15.96
CA TYR A 282 -9.65 11.09 -17.38
C TYR A 282 -11.04 10.51 -17.50
N ASP A 283 -11.77 10.91 -18.51
CA ASP A 283 -12.92 10.14 -18.97
C ASP A 283 -12.43 8.92 -19.72
N PHE A 284 -13.02 7.75 -19.45
CA PHE A 284 -12.60 6.48 -20.06
C PHE A 284 -13.76 5.84 -20.81
N SER A 285 -13.49 5.40 -22.04
CA SER A 285 -14.45 4.65 -22.84
C SER A 285 -13.74 3.73 -23.83
N ASN A 286 -14.08 2.45 -23.81
CA ASN A 286 -13.60 1.44 -24.77
C ASN A 286 -12.07 1.43 -24.99
N GLY A 287 -11.30 1.57 -23.92
CA GLY A 287 -9.85 1.55 -24.00
C GLY A 287 -9.20 2.88 -24.41
N GLU A 288 -9.94 3.96 -24.44
CA GLU A 288 -9.46 5.31 -24.71
C GLU A 288 -9.70 6.25 -23.54
N VAL A 289 -8.77 7.17 -23.31
CA VAL A 289 -8.94 8.30 -22.37
C VAL A 289 -9.18 9.60 -23.15
N SER A 290 -9.92 10.48 -22.52
CA SER A 290 -10.20 11.83 -23.03
C SER A 290 -10.46 12.78 -21.87
N GLY A 291 -10.61 14.07 -22.15
CA GLY A 291 -11.01 15.05 -21.15
C GLY A 291 -10.04 15.14 -19.96
N GLU A 292 -8.73 15.06 -20.24
CA GLU A 292 -7.72 15.17 -19.19
C GLU A 292 -7.92 16.45 -18.39
N ARG A 293 -7.95 16.32 -17.08
CA ARG A 293 -7.99 17.40 -16.10
C ARG A 293 -7.30 16.96 -14.83
N TYR A 294 -6.81 17.91 -14.06
CA TYR A 294 -6.11 17.59 -12.81
C TYR A 294 -6.34 18.62 -11.73
N PHE A 295 -6.14 18.18 -10.51
CA PHE A 295 -5.97 19.04 -9.35
C PHE A 295 -4.48 19.12 -8.99
N GLU A 296 -4.04 20.33 -8.64
CA GLU A 296 -2.70 20.61 -8.13
C GLU A 296 -2.81 21.77 -7.13
N GLU A 297 -2.13 21.67 -6.01
CA GLU A 297 -2.06 22.74 -5.01
C GLU A 297 -0.65 22.81 -4.43
N GLU A 298 -0.10 24.01 -4.35
CA GLU A 298 1.21 24.26 -3.76
C GLU A 298 1.26 23.71 -2.32
N GLY A 299 2.29 22.92 -2.05
CA GLY A 299 2.52 22.31 -0.77
C GLY A 299 1.89 20.93 -0.58
N ILE A 300 1.13 20.42 -1.55
CA ILE A 300 0.68 19.03 -1.54
C ILE A 300 1.68 18.21 -2.35
N ALA A 301 2.45 17.36 -1.69
CA ALA A 301 3.37 16.42 -2.30
C ALA A 301 3.30 15.07 -1.59
N GLY A 302 3.55 13.98 -2.33
CA GLY A 302 3.41 12.62 -1.81
C GLY A 302 1.95 12.17 -1.76
N SER A 303 1.15 12.51 -2.78
CA SER A 303 -0.19 11.93 -2.91
C SER A 303 -0.07 10.46 -3.29
N ILE A 304 -0.50 9.55 -2.40
CA ILE A 304 -0.26 8.12 -2.52
C ILE A 304 -1.56 7.37 -2.80
N GLY A 305 -2.45 7.32 -1.83
CA GLY A 305 -3.69 6.57 -1.93
C GLY A 305 -4.85 7.41 -2.44
N GLN A 306 -5.76 6.77 -3.17
CA GLN A 306 -7.00 7.43 -3.57
C GLN A 306 -8.14 6.42 -3.75
N ASN A 307 -9.36 6.91 -3.51
CA ASN A 307 -10.60 6.17 -3.77
C ASN A 307 -11.66 7.11 -4.36
N TRP A 308 -12.37 6.65 -5.36
CA TRP A 308 -13.67 7.23 -5.69
C TRP A 308 -14.65 6.97 -4.55
N ALA A 309 -15.52 7.92 -4.26
CA ALA A 309 -16.64 7.64 -3.37
C ALA A 309 -17.52 6.55 -3.99
N LYS A 310 -18.04 5.66 -3.15
CA LYS A 310 -18.85 4.53 -3.60
C LYS A 310 -20.05 5.01 -4.43
N ASP A 311 -20.25 4.40 -5.57
CA ASP A 311 -21.33 4.70 -6.52
C ASP A 311 -21.40 6.19 -6.95
N ASN A 312 -20.28 6.94 -6.79
CA ASN A 312 -20.19 8.35 -7.13
C ASN A 312 -18.85 8.68 -7.81
N ASN A 313 -18.84 8.77 -9.13
CA ASN A 313 -17.67 9.07 -9.95
C ASN A 313 -17.34 10.59 -10.03
N SER A 314 -17.84 11.38 -9.10
CA SER A 314 -17.56 12.82 -9.02
C SER A 314 -16.75 13.19 -7.78
N VAL A 315 -16.62 12.33 -6.78
CA VAL A 315 -15.90 12.61 -5.54
C VAL A 315 -14.72 11.65 -5.39
N LEU A 316 -13.54 12.23 -5.09
CA LEU A 316 -12.30 11.52 -4.81
C LEU A 316 -11.82 11.85 -3.41
N HIS A 317 -11.34 10.83 -2.71
CA HIS A 317 -10.59 10.94 -1.46
C HIS A 317 -9.13 10.64 -1.75
N VAL A 318 -8.22 11.54 -1.41
CA VAL A 318 -6.79 11.43 -1.71
C VAL A 318 -5.98 11.64 -0.45
N SER A 319 -5.15 10.67 -0.08
CA SER A 319 -4.18 10.83 0.99
C SER A 319 -2.92 11.50 0.47
N ASN A 320 -2.30 12.32 1.31
CA ASN A 320 -1.05 13.01 1.01
C ASN A 320 -0.05 12.72 2.12
N PHE A 321 1.15 12.35 1.75
CA PHE A 321 2.22 12.03 2.69
C PHE A 321 2.60 13.23 3.58
N ASN A 322 2.22 14.42 3.14
CA ASN A 322 2.35 15.65 3.91
C ASN A 322 3.80 15.95 4.32
N LEU A 323 4.69 15.87 3.35
CA LEU A 323 6.13 16.08 3.52
C LEU A 323 6.50 17.52 3.94
N ILE A 324 5.56 18.44 3.85
CA ILE A 324 5.79 19.84 4.15
C ILE A 324 5.23 20.17 5.53
N PRO A 325 6.09 20.39 6.54
CA PRO A 325 5.66 20.58 7.94
C PRO A 325 4.65 21.72 8.17
N THR A 326 4.62 22.69 7.26
CA THR A 326 3.71 23.86 7.37
C THR A 326 2.34 23.63 6.74
N LYS A 327 2.10 22.44 6.16
CA LYS A 327 0.89 22.09 5.41
C LYS A 327 0.22 20.81 5.93
N ARG A 328 0.31 20.56 7.22
CA ARG A 328 -0.22 19.34 7.85
C ARG A 328 -1.74 19.20 7.85
N ASP A 329 -2.44 20.25 7.43
CA ASP A 329 -3.89 20.27 7.29
C ASP A 329 -4.41 19.64 6.00
N ASN A 330 -3.55 19.01 5.21
CA ASN A 330 -3.89 18.44 3.90
C ASN A 330 -3.62 16.94 3.77
N SER A 331 -3.51 16.23 4.87
CA SER A 331 -3.23 14.78 4.89
C SER A 331 -4.31 13.95 4.17
N LEU A 332 -5.54 14.40 4.21
CA LEU A 332 -6.63 13.89 3.39
C LEU A 332 -7.28 15.06 2.63
N THR A 333 -7.22 15.00 1.30
CA THR A 333 -7.88 15.97 0.41
C THR A 333 -9.11 15.32 -0.22
N VAL A 334 -10.25 15.99 -0.11
CA VAL A 334 -11.49 15.61 -0.81
C VAL A 334 -11.63 16.48 -2.05
N LEU A 335 -11.72 15.83 -3.20
CA LEU A 335 -11.82 16.48 -4.50
C LEU A 335 -13.19 16.22 -5.14
N MET A 336 -13.61 17.16 -5.96
CA MET A 336 -14.80 17.04 -6.81
C MET A 336 -14.41 17.23 -8.27
N ASP A 337 -14.75 16.24 -9.08
CA ASP A 337 -14.68 16.30 -10.52
C ASP A 337 -16.06 16.66 -11.12
N ASN A 338 -16.15 17.82 -11.75
CA ASN A 338 -17.39 18.29 -12.39
C ASN A 338 -17.45 17.98 -13.90
N GLY A 339 -16.48 17.19 -14.41
CA GLY A 339 -16.37 16.81 -15.83
C GLY A 339 -15.57 17.81 -16.68
N THR A 340 -15.21 18.97 -16.15
CA THR A 340 -14.36 19.96 -16.84
C THR A 340 -13.13 20.34 -16.04
N GLU A 341 -13.22 20.27 -14.74
CA GLU A 341 -12.13 20.56 -13.80
C GLU A 341 -12.26 19.68 -12.56
N VAL A 342 -11.14 19.48 -11.87
CA VAL A 342 -11.06 18.83 -10.56
C VAL A 342 -10.78 19.89 -9.52
N THR A 343 -11.67 20.06 -8.56
CA THR A 343 -11.58 21.11 -7.53
C THR A 343 -11.55 20.53 -6.13
N LYS A 344 -10.85 21.20 -5.22
CA LYS A 344 -10.84 20.83 -3.82
C LYS A 344 -12.14 21.21 -3.14
N VAL A 345 -12.72 20.28 -2.41
CA VAL A 345 -13.85 20.50 -1.51
C VAL A 345 -13.35 20.85 -0.12
N ALA A 346 -12.45 20.04 0.43
CA ALA A 346 -11.90 20.22 1.77
C ALA A 346 -10.58 19.47 1.96
N ASN A 347 -9.83 19.88 2.98
CA ASN A 347 -8.70 19.16 3.54
C ASN A 347 -9.00 18.76 4.99
N TYR A 348 -8.43 17.63 5.42
CA TYR A 348 -8.57 17.11 6.78
C TYR A 348 -7.22 16.61 7.29
N ASN A 349 -7.00 16.77 8.60
CA ASN A 349 -5.92 16.07 9.30
C ASN A 349 -6.32 14.63 9.56
N THR A 350 -5.37 13.71 9.45
CA THR A 350 -5.56 12.29 9.75
C THR A 350 -5.25 11.97 11.21
N VAL A 351 -4.29 12.67 11.81
CA VAL A 351 -3.89 12.49 13.22
C VAL A 351 -3.88 13.82 13.96
N GLU A 352 -3.54 13.81 15.24
CA GLU A 352 -3.39 15.04 16.02
C GLU A 352 -2.33 15.98 15.40
N ALA A 353 -2.54 17.27 15.49
CA ALA A 353 -1.77 18.30 14.77
C ALA A 353 -0.25 18.31 15.05
N ASP A 354 0.20 17.72 16.17
CA ASP A 354 1.61 17.68 16.56
C ASP A 354 2.33 16.40 16.08
N ASP A 355 1.59 15.41 15.58
CA ASP A 355 2.16 14.17 15.07
C ASP A 355 2.59 14.34 13.60
N ILE A 356 3.66 13.65 13.21
CA ILE A 356 4.00 13.44 11.80
C ILE A 356 3.04 12.37 11.31
N ASP A 357 2.20 12.72 10.34
CA ASP A 357 1.18 11.79 9.89
C ASP A 357 1.64 10.88 8.74
N GLU A 358 2.29 11.42 7.73
CA GLU A 358 2.71 10.65 6.56
C GLU A 358 1.57 9.75 6.08
N ALA A 359 0.42 10.36 5.78
CA ALA A 359 -0.78 9.65 5.35
C ALA A 359 -0.57 9.04 3.96
N CYS A 360 -0.77 7.73 3.84
CA CYS A 360 -0.41 6.96 2.65
C CYS A 360 -1.61 6.29 2.00
N TRP A 361 -2.08 5.19 2.55
CA TRP A 361 -3.11 4.37 1.90
C TRP A 361 -4.50 4.73 2.36
N THR A 362 -5.44 4.60 1.45
CA THR A 362 -6.87 4.82 1.73
C THR A 362 -7.70 3.62 1.34
N ILE A 363 -8.73 3.30 2.12
CA ILE A 363 -9.71 2.30 1.75
C ILE A 363 -11.10 2.70 2.25
N LEU A 364 -12.12 2.56 1.38
CA LEU A 364 -13.51 2.61 1.81
C LEU A 364 -13.95 1.24 2.32
N ASN A 365 -14.78 1.23 3.34
CA ASN A 365 -15.47 0.00 3.69
C ASN A 365 -16.47 -0.41 2.59
N PRO A 366 -16.91 -1.68 2.54
CA PRO A 366 -17.86 -2.17 1.55
C PRO A 366 -19.17 -1.39 1.47
N ASP A 367 -19.60 -0.77 2.56
CA ASP A 367 -20.82 0.06 2.58
C ASP A 367 -20.58 1.46 2.00
N GLY A 368 -19.33 1.93 1.94
CA GLY A 368 -18.95 3.24 1.45
C GLY A 368 -19.23 4.39 2.42
N ASP A 369 -19.57 4.09 3.67
CA ASP A 369 -19.90 5.07 4.70
C ASP A 369 -18.73 5.37 5.67
N LYS A 370 -17.61 4.67 5.51
CA LYS A 370 -16.37 4.89 6.25
C LYS A 370 -15.17 4.89 5.29
N LEU A 371 -14.31 5.88 5.49
CA LEU A 371 -12.99 5.95 4.85
C LEU A 371 -11.93 5.75 5.92
N TYR A 372 -11.02 4.83 5.67
CA TYR A 372 -9.85 4.56 6.50
C TYR A 372 -8.62 5.09 5.79
N VAL A 373 -7.76 5.78 6.53
CA VAL A 373 -6.48 6.32 6.04
C VAL A 373 -5.38 5.84 6.95
N SER A 374 -4.42 5.09 6.41
CA SER A 374 -3.23 4.70 7.17
C SER A 374 -2.18 5.80 7.12
N SER A 375 -1.56 6.07 8.27
CA SER A 375 -0.49 7.05 8.42
C SER A 375 0.77 6.33 8.83
N PHE A 376 1.75 6.28 7.92
CA PHE A 376 3.02 5.58 8.09
C PHE A 376 3.81 6.17 9.27
N GLY A 377 4.11 7.47 9.26
CA GLY A 377 4.92 8.10 10.29
C GLY A 377 4.25 8.13 11.66
N ALA A 378 2.94 8.27 11.73
CA ALA A 378 2.19 8.26 12.97
C ALA A 378 1.86 6.84 13.47
N ASN A 379 2.07 5.80 12.66
CA ASN A 379 1.66 4.43 12.98
C ASN A 379 0.20 4.35 13.41
N ALA A 380 -0.69 4.92 12.60
CA ALA A 380 -2.08 5.10 12.95
C ALA A 380 -3.00 4.86 11.76
N ILE A 381 -4.26 4.58 12.06
CA ILE A 381 -5.36 4.55 11.10
C ILE A 381 -6.38 5.59 11.52
N SER A 382 -6.71 6.49 10.62
CA SER A 382 -7.73 7.51 10.81
C SER A 382 -9.00 7.11 10.09
N ILE A 383 -10.14 7.21 10.78
CA ILE A 383 -11.45 6.76 10.31
C ILE A 383 -12.35 7.97 10.17
N PHE A 384 -12.82 8.21 8.96
CA PHE A 384 -13.75 9.29 8.62
C PHE A 384 -15.12 8.73 8.28
N ASP A 385 -16.17 9.44 8.70
CA ASP A 385 -17.54 9.17 8.26
C ASP A 385 -17.79 9.79 6.89
N ILE A 386 -18.39 9.02 5.98
CA ILE A 386 -18.71 9.44 4.63
C ILE A 386 -20.24 9.53 4.47
N GLY A 387 -20.70 10.66 3.95
CA GLY A 387 -22.12 10.87 3.64
C GLY A 387 -22.54 10.17 2.35
N SER A 388 -23.85 10.10 2.13
CA SER A 388 -24.42 9.52 0.92
C SER A 388 -24.08 10.29 -0.38
N ASP A 389 -23.55 11.49 -0.25
CA ASP A 389 -23.01 12.30 -1.35
C ASP A 389 -21.52 12.04 -1.60
N GLY A 390 -20.92 11.16 -0.84
CA GLY A 390 -19.49 10.82 -0.91
C GLY A 390 -18.57 11.78 -0.15
N LEU A 391 -19.10 12.81 0.49
CA LEU A 391 -18.30 13.79 1.22
C LEU A 391 -18.03 13.32 2.66
N VAL A 392 -16.89 13.74 3.19
CA VAL A 392 -16.56 13.54 4.61
C VAL A 392 -17.51 14.37 5.48
N THR A 393 -18.14 13.72 6.43
CA THR A 393 -19.12 14.35 7.36
C THR A 393 -18.58 14.53 8.78
N SER A 394 -17.56 13.77 9.18
CA SER A 394 -16.90 13.94 10.47
C SER A 394 -16.03 15.20 10.50
N THR A 395 -16.05 15.93 11.61
CA THR A 395 -15.17 17.11 11.79
C THR A 395 -13.76 16.71 12.19
N SER A 396 -13.59 15.53 12.76
CA SER A 396 -12.30 14.93 13.11
C SER A 396 -12.42 13.41 12.98
N PRO A 397 -11.35 12.72 12.57
CA PRO A 397 -11.35 11.27 12.48
C PRO A 397 -11.33 10.62 13.87
N VAL A 398 -11.78 9.38 13.93
CA VAL A 398 -11.39 8.46 15.01
C VAL A 398 -10.02 7.90 14.68
N VAL A 399 -9.05 8.02 15.58
CA VAL A 399 -7.68 7.57 15.34
C VAL A 399 -7.38 6.32 16.16
N LEU A 400 -6.99 5.24 15.47
CA LEU A 400 -6.48 4.02 16.07
C LEU A 400 -4.97 4.02 15.93
N LYS A 401 -4.23 4.06 17.04
CA LYS A 401 -2.77 4.01 17.04
C LYS A 401 -2.30 2.56 17.02
N ARG A 402 -1.19 2.29 16.34
CA ARG A 402 -0.65 0.94 16.23
C ARG A 402 -0.29 0.31 17.57
N SER A 403 0.14 1.08 18.57
CA SER A 403 0.34 0.62 19.94
C SER A 403 -0.86 -0.11 20.53
N ASP A 404 -2.06 0.14 20.00
CA ASP A 404 -3.29 -0.42 20.50
C ASP A 404 -3.62 -1.79 19.86
N PHE A 405 -3.01 -2.11 18.72
CA PHE A 405 -3.35 -3.31 17.95
C PHE A 405 -2.17 -4.10 17.38
N ALA A 406 -0.98 -3.55 17.30
CA ALA A 406 0.17 -4.26 16.74
C ALA A 406 1.48 -3.92 17.44
N PRO A 407 2.39 -4.91 17.59
CA PRO A 407 3.57 -4.74 18.45
C PRO A 407 4.71 -3.93 17.83
N ALA A 408 4.83 -3.85 16.49
CA ALA A 408 5.96 -3.21 15.84
C ALA A 408 5.69 -2.91 14.35
N GLY A 409 6.56 -2.09 13.75
CA GLY A 409 6.59 -1.74 12.33
C GLY A 409 5.61 -0.61 11.95
N ASP A 410 5.76 -0.09 10.76
CA ASP A 410 4.98 1.02 10.25
C ASP A 410 3.66 0.55 9.64
N THR A 411 2.60 1.35 9.78
CA THR A 411 1.29 1.05 9.23
C THR A 411 1.29 1.37 7.73
N LYS A 412 0.99 0.35 6.90
CA LYS A 412 0.95 0.48 5.44
C LYS A 412 -0.44 0.15 4.90
N ASP A 413 -0.53 -0.68 3.88
CA ASP A 413 -1.77 -0.98 3.16
C ASP A 413 -2.77 -1.77 4.01
N MET A 414 -4.03 -1.70 3.62
CA MET A 414 -5.16 -2.23 4.38
C MET A 414 -6.09 -3.03 3.48
N PHE A 415 -6.76 -3.99 4.07
CA PHE A 415 -7.86 -4.73 3.44
C PHE A 415 -9.02 -4.90 4.44
N ILE A 416 -10.24 -4.69 3.98
CA ILE A 416 -11.47 -4.89 4.76
C ILE A 416 -12.27 -6.04 4.14
N THR A 417 -12.73 -6.97 4.96
CA THR A 417 -13.59 -8.07 4.49
C THR A 417 -14.92 -7.55 3.96
N SER A 418 -15.49 -8.24 2.96
CA SER A 418 -16.72 -7.82 2.31
C SER A 418 -17.95 -7.74 3.22
N ASP A 419 -17.89 -8.37 4.39
CA ASP A 419 -18.90 -8.35 5.42
C ASP A 419 -18.64 -7.30 6.52
N ASN A 420 -17.62 -6.44 6.37
CA ASN A 420 -17.17 -5.44 7.36
C ASN A 420 -16.72 -6.03 8.70
N SER A 421 -16.49 -7.35 8.80
CA SER A 421 -16.21 -7.99 10.09
C SER A 421 -14.76 -7.80 10.54
N PHE A 422 -13.81 -7.73 9.58
CA PHE A 422 -12.38 -7.65 9.88
C PHE A 422 -11.67 -6.66 8.96
N MET A 423 -10.68 -5.98 9.52
CA MET A 423 -9.70 -5.19 8.79
C MET A 423 -8.31 -5.76 9.04
N TYR A 424 -7.56 -5.95 7.99
CA TYR A 424 -6.16 -6.39 8.01
C TYR A 424 -5.28 -5.23 7.58
N VAL A 425 -4.18 -5.05 8.29
CA VAL A 425 -3.23 -3.96 8.04
C VAL A 425 -1.85 -4.54 7.90
N ILE A 426 -1.17 -4.19 6.84
CA ILE A 426 0.23 -4.57 6.65
C ILE A 426 1.10 -3.60 7.45
N GLY A 427 2.09 -4.14 8.16
CA GLY A 427 3.14 -3.38 8.81
C GLY A 427 4.50 -3.74 8.22
N ALA A 428 5.34 -2.74 8.01
CA ALA A 428 6.74 -2.93 7.71
C ALA A 428 7.59 -2.86 8.99
N PHE A 429 8.75 -3.50 8.99
CA PHE A 429 9.71 -3.52 10.09
C PHE A 429 11.00 -2.84 9.68
#